data_c070e1c5fc717e1b5287cdcc8b783ac1
#
_entry.id   c070e1c5fc717e1b5287cdcc8b783ac1
#
_cell.length_a   1.000
_cell.length_b   1.000
_cell.length_c   1.000
_cell.angle_alpha   90.00
_cell.angle_beta   90.00
_cell.angle_gamma   90.00
#
_symmetry.space_group_name_H-M   'P 1'
#
loop_
_entity.id
_entity.type
_entity.pdbx_description
1 polymer ?
#
loop_
_entity_poly.entity_id
_entity_poly.type
_entity_poly.pdbx_seq_one_letter_code
_entity_poly.pdbx_strand_id
1 'polypeptide(L)'
;MQKQNVVVRFCGDSGDGMQLTGNMFSSLNAILGEEISTLPDFPAEIRAPQGTLGGVSGFQMCLGPDVFTPGDKADVIVAMNAAALKVCTLGSKFNVADAKYAEKDSMFTKNATIIIDTDSFSTQDLEKAQYKTDNPFAELGIPDSVQIVPVPLTMLTKESLKDSGLDNKSILKSRNMFALGIVCWLFDEPLDKANKFLEDKFKKKPQLVAPNIKVLTDGYHYGDNTALHINHIHLEKAVDLPHGTYTSIAGNKATAWGLIAAAHKCGKRLFLGSYPITPATDIMHELAGRKDMGVMVVQAEDEIAGVCTAIGASFAGDLACTSTSGPGLSLKSEAIGLAVMAELPLVVIDVQRGGPSTGLPTKTEQTDLLQAVYGRNGECPAVVIAASSSANCFQFAYEACKIALENMTPVILMTDTYLANGTGLWRIPQLAELPAIQPQGVPAELKGQYSVSLRDADSIRYWAIPGMEGFEHRNIGLERDAQQGTISTNPENHETMVRARQTKVNQIVNKIPDVQVQGNAQSDTLLIGWGSTEGHLHAAADELNCALAHFNYINPLPKNTADVIRRYKKVIVCELNTGQFATLLRSKVPDVDFKQYNEIMGQPFAVERIVDAVKTINCQLSTIN
;
A
#
# COMPACT_ATOMS: atom_id res chain seq x y z
N MET A 1 -20.50 -16.65 17.66
CA MET A 1 -20.44 -15.26 18.19
C MET A 1 -20.67 -14.31 17.04
N GLN A 2 -21.61 -13.39 17.13
CA GLN A 2 -21.77 -12.33 16.12
C GLN A 2 -20.77 -11.22 16.45
N LYS A 3 -19.85 -10.94 15.54
CA LYS A 3 -18.88 -9.85 15.66
C LYS A 3 -19.05 -8.91 14.47
N GLN A 4 -18.90 -7.61 14.69
CA GLN A 4 -18.90 -6.65 13.59
C GLN A 4 -17.67 -6.88 12.69
N ASN A 5 -16.46 -6.76 13.23
CA ASN A 5 -15.21 -7.03 12.53
C ASN A 5 -14.40 -8.11 13.25
N VAL A 6 -13.67 -8.94 12.50
CA VAL A 6 -12.82 -10.00 13.03
C VAL A 6 -11.45 -9.94 12.37
N VAL A 7 -10.42 -10.07 13.19
CA VAL A 7 -9.03 -10.07 12.72
C VAL A 7 -8.49 -11.50 12.77
N VAL A 8 -8.02 -11.98 11.61
CA VAL A 8 -7.41 -13.30 11.44
C VAL A 8 -5.94 -13.13 11.06
N ARG A 9 -5.04 -13.91 11.68
CA ARG A 9 -3.62 -13.90 11.35
C ARG A 9 -3.10 -15.32 11.12
N PHE A 10 -2.46 -15.54 9.97
CA PHE A 10 -1.74 -16.76 9.63
C PHE A 10 -0.25 -16.51 9.84
N CYS A 11 0.44 -17.36 10.62
CA CYS A 11 1.86 -17.25 10.96
C CYS A 11 2.57 -18.59 10.77
N GLY A 12 3.74 -18.54 10.13
CA GLY A 12 4.59 -19.72 9.88
C GLY A 12 5.91 -19.31 9.24
N ASP A 13 6.70 -20.27 8.82
CA ASP A 13 7.91 -19.97 8.06
C ASP A 13 7.59 -19.46 6.65
N SER A 14 8.52 -18.73 6.05
CA SER A 14 8.40 -18.22 4.68
C SER A 14 8.04 -19.29 3.64
N GLY A 15 8.33 -20.56 3.90
CA GLY A 15 8.00 -21.72 3.06
C GLY A 15 6.63 -22.37 3.32
N ASP A 16 5.93 -21.99 4.39
CA ASP A 16 4.68 -22.62 4.83
C ASP A 16 3.44 -22.16 4.06
N GLY A 17 3.60 -21.19 3.18
CA GLY A 17 2.52 -20.72 2.31
C GLY A 17 1.52 -19.80 2.97
N MET A 18 1.89 -19.10 4.05
CA MET A 18 0.99 -18.20 4.80
C MET A 18 0.40 -17.09 3.94
N GLN A 19 1.21 -16.52 3.04
CA GLN A 19 0.75 -15.52 2.08
C GLN A 19 -0.33 -16.08 1.12
N LEU A 20 -0.16 -17.34 0.67
CA LEU A 20 -1.16 -17.99 -0.19
C LEU A 20 -2.46 -18.22 0.56
N THR A 21 -2.37 -18.76 1.77
CA THR A 21 -3.53 -19.06 2.63
C THR A 21 -4.32 -17.79 2.95
N GLY A 22 -3.63 -16.73 3.37
CA GLY A 22 -4.26 -15.45 3.66
C GLY A 22 -4.92 -14.82 2.42
N ASN A 23 -4.23 -14.81 1.28
CA ASN A 23 -4.79 -14.31 0.02
C ASN A 23 -6.01 -15.11 -0.46
N MET A 24 -6.02 -16.44 -0.24
CA MET A 24 -7.19 -17.26 -0.56
C MET A 24 -8.37 -16.88 0.33
N PHE A 25 -8.15 -16.83 1.63
CA PHE A 25 -9.21 -16.54 2.59
C PHE A 25 -9.75 -15.11 2.40
N SER A 26 -8.90 -14.11 2.18
CA SER A 26 -9.35 -12.74 1.89
C SER A 26 -10.13 -12.65 0.57
N SER A 27 -9.70 -13.36 -0.48
CA SER A 27 -10.42 -13.37 -1.76
C SER A 27 -11.78 -14.06 -1.65
N LEU A 28 -11.88 -15.11 -0.83
CA LEU A 28 -13.13 -15.81 -0.56
C LEU A 28 -14.14 -14.86 0.10
N ASN A 29 -13.74 -14.19 1.17
CA ASN A 29 -14.59 -13.25 1.90
C ASN A 29 -15.01 -12.04 1.04
N ALA A 30 -14.11 -11.52 0.21
CA ALA A 30 -14.45 -10.46 -0.76
C ALA A 30 -15.54 -10.89 -1.77
N ILE A 31 -15.50 -12.16 -2.23
CA ILE A 31 -16.53 -12.73 -3.14
C ILE A 31 -17.87 -12.87 -2.40
N LEU A 32 -17.86 -13.10 -1.09
CA LEU A 32 -19.05 -13.24 -0.27
C LEU A 32 -19.67 -11.92 0.12
N GLY A 33 -19.00 -10.80 -0.17
CA GLY A 33 -19.52 -9.45 0.00
C GLY A 33 -19.13 -8.80 1.34
N GLU A 34 -18.03 -9.24 1.93
CA GLU A 34 -17.44 -8.64 3.10
C GLU A 34 -16.37 -7.63 2.70
N GLU A 35 -16.24 -6.57 3.48
CA GLU A 35 -15.09 -5.69 3.37
C GLU A 35 -13.85 -6.35 3.94
N ILE A 36 -12.72 -6.06 3.34
CA ILE A 36 -11.43 -6.65 3.71
C ILE A 36 -10.33 -5.60 3.74
N SER A 37 -9.43 -5.73 4.70
CA SER A 37 -8.14 -5.04 4.70
C SER A 37 -7.06 -6.01 5.15
N THR A 38 -5.94 -6.08 4.42
CA THR A 38 -4.90 -7.07 4.70
C THR A 38 -3.53 -6.43 4.92
N LEU A 39 -2.71 -7.09 5.72
CA LEU A 39 -1.32 -6.75 6.00
C LEU A 39 -0.45 -8.01 5.83
N PRO A 40 0.13 -8.23 4.64
CA PRO A 40 1.17 -9.22 4.45
C PRO A 40 2.43 -8.81 5.22
N ASP A 41 2.94 -9.70 6.05
CA ASP A 41 4.14 -9.48 6.87
C ASP A 41 5.25 -10.45 6.41
N PHE A 42 6.27 -9.90 5.77
CA PHE A 42 7.38 -10.67 5.23
C PHE A 42 8.52 -10.72 6.25
N PRO A 43 9.24 -11.86 6.36
CA PRO A 43 10.34 -12.00 7.29
C PRO A 43 11.46 -11.00 6.97
N ALA A 44 12.21 -10.62 8.00
CA ALA A 44 13.37 -9.74 7.84
C ALA A 44 14.48 -10.42 7.02
N GLU A 45 14.62 -11.74 7.12
CA GLU A 45 15.59 -12.56 6.40
C GLU A 45 14.90 -13.48 5.40
N ILE A 46 15.09 -13.26 4.11
CA ILE A 46 14.48 -14.03 3.01
C ILE A 46 14.88 -15.52 3.03
N ARG A 47 16.01 -15.88 3.65
CA ARG A 47 16.57 -17.24 3.71
C ARG A 47 16.91 -17.69 5.13
N ALA A 48 16.18 -17.23 6.13
CA ALA A 48 16.36 -17.74 7.49
C ALA A 48 16.11 -19.27 7.53
N PRO A 49 16.84 -19.99 8.37
CA PRO A 49 16.58 -21.41 8.60
C PRO A 49 15.16 -21.65 9.11
N GLN A 50 14.54 -22.75 8.68
CA GLN A 50 13.17 -23.10 9.10
C GLN A 50 13.08 -23.30 10.62
N GLY A 51 11.99 -22.77 11.22
CA GLY A 51 11.74 -22.86 12.65
C GLY A 51 12.49 -21.84 13.50
N THR A 52 13.15 -20.83 12.87
CA THR A 52 13.83 -19.75 13.59
C THR A 52 12.98 -18.48 13.64
N LEU A 53 13.17 -17.67 14.68
CA LEU A 53 12.38 -16.46 14.94
C LEU A 53 12.45 -15.45 13.77
N GLY A 54 13.63 -15.27 13.16
CA GLY A 54 13.84 -14.35 12.05
C GLY A 54 13.19 -14.78 10.72
N GLY A 55 12.78 -16.05 10.59
CA GLY A 55 12.16 -16.64 9.41
C GLY A 55 10.63 -16.60 9.41
N VAL A 56 10.01 -16.12 10.48
CA VAL A 56 8.55 -16.08 10.60
C VAL A 56 7.96 -15.07 9.63
N SER A 57 7.01 -15.55 8.83
CA SER A 57 6.15 -14.78 7.92
C SER A 57 4.74 -14.75 8.47
N GLY A 58 4.03 -13.65 8.28
CA GLY A 58 2.66 -13.48 8.71
C GLY A 58 1.76 -12.94 7.60
N PHE A 59 0.47 -13.19 7.72
CA PHE A 59 -0.55 -12.55 6.92
C PHE A 59 -1.73 -12.23 7.82
N GLN A 60 -1.96 -10.95 8.08
CA GLN A 60 -3.08 -10.49 8.88
C GLN A 60 -4.16 -9.90 8.00
N MET A 61 -5.41 -10.09 8.38
CA MET A 61 -6.54 -9.48 7.72
C MET A 61 -7.63 -9.14 8.72
N CYS A 62 -8.35 -8.07 8.44
CA CYS A 62 -9.62 -7.74 9.08
C CYS A 62 -10.75 -7.98 8.08
N LEU A 63 -11.84 -8.54 8.56
CA LEU A 63 -13.03 -8.92 7.81
C LEU A 63 -14.26 -8.37 8.51
N GLY A 64 -15.26 -7.90 7.76
CA GLY A 64 -16.54 -7.45 8.32
C GLY A 64 -17.28 -6.47 7.42
N PRO A 65 -18.32 -5.82 7.96
CA PRO A 65 -19.15 -4.89 7.20
C PRO A 65 -18.53 -3.49 7.00
N ASP A 66 -17.55 -3.10 7.83
CA ASP A 66 -16.99 -1.75 7.86
C ASP A 66 -15.51 -1.81 8.29
N VAL A 67 -14.62 -2.05 7.31
CA VAL A 67 -13.21 -2.36 7.54
C VAL A 67 -12.29 -1.29 6.99
N PHE A 68 -11.68 -0.51 7.88
CA PHE A 68 -10.73 0.55 7.52
C PHE A 68 -9.26 0.12 7.61
N THR A 69 -8.94 -0.88 8.46
CA THR A 69 -7.57 -1.28 8.78
C THR A 69 -7.45 -2.81 8.85
N PRO A 70 -6.24 -3.38 8.76
CA PRO A 70 -6.05 -4.81 8.97
C PRO A 70 -6.22 -5.26 10.43
N GLY A 71 -6.63 -4.35 11.31
CA GLY A 71 -6.81 -4.55 12.74
C GLY A 71 -5.49 -4.49 13.51
N ASP A 72 -5.57 -4.16 14.81
CA ASP A 72 -4.38 -4.05 15.67
C ASP A 72 -3.96 -5.42 16.19
N LYS A 73 -4.93 -6.25 16.62
CA LYS A 73 -4.70 -7.54 17.28
C LYS A 73 -5.65 -8.60 16.74
N ALA A 74 -5.12 -9.80 16.52
CA ALA A 74 -5.91 -10.90 15.97
C ALA A 74 -6.86 -11.53 17.01
N ASP A 75 -8.06 -11.89 16.54
CA ASP A 75 -9.03 -12.71 17.25
C ASP A 75 -8.77 -14.20 17.02
N VAL A 76 -8.26 -14.55 15.81
CA VAL A 76 -7.92 -15.90 15.42
C VAL A 76 -6.49 -15.93 14.87
N ILE A 77 -5.68 -16.85 15.40
CA ILE A 77 -4.32 -17.07 14.91
C ILE A 77 -4.17 -18.53 14.47
N VAL A 78 -3.51 -18.71 13.33
CA VAL A 78 -2.96 -19.99 12.90
C VAL A 78 -1.44 -19.93 13.04
N ALA A 79 -0.86 -20.66 14.00
CA ALA A 79 0.58 -20.73 14.22
C ALA A 79 1.11 -22.11 13.78
N MET A 80 1.80 -22.12 12.63
CA MET A 80 2.26 -23.35 11.98
C MET A 80 3.47 -24.02 12.66
N ASN A 81 4.12 -23.33 13.62
CA ASN A 81 5.27 -23.85 14.36
C ASN A 81 5.53 -23.05 15.64
N ALA A 82 6.47 -23.55 16.45
CA ALA A 82 6.83 -22.95 17.75
C ALA A 82 7.40 -21.53 17.63
N ALA A 83 8.18 -21.24 16.58
CA ALA A 83 8.71 -19.90 16.34
C ALA A 83 7.59 -18.88 16.01
N ALA A 84 6.62 -19.29 15.19
CA ALA A 84 5.45 -18.48 14.88
C ALA A 84 4.62 -18.15 16.14
N LEU A 85 4.38 -19.13 17.01
CA LEU A 85 3.70 -18.90 18.28
C LEU A 85 4.45 -17.87 19.13
N LYS A 86 5.77 -17.99 19.27
CA LYS A 86 6.59 -17.08 20.08
C LYS A 86 6.57 -15.65 19.53
N VAL A 87 6.76 -15.48 18.23
CA VAL A 87 6.72 -14.17 17.58
C VAL A 87 5.35 -13.50 17.73
N CYS A 88 4.26 -14.22 17.50
CA CYS A 88 2.91 -13.69 17.68
C CYS A 88 2.58 -13.34 19.13
N THR A 89 3.10 -14.11 20.09
CA THR A 89 2.86 -13.87 21.52
C THR A 89 3.62 -12.67 22.04
N LEU A 90 4.89 -12.53 21.66
CA LEU A 90 5.77 -11.50 22.20
C LEU A 90 5.81 -10.23 21.33
N GLY A 91 5.32 -10.29 20.10
CA GLY A 91 5.32 -9.17 19.16
C GLY A 91 6.71 -8.54 19.03
N SER A 92 6.84 -7.24 19.26
CA SER A 92 8.12 -6.52 19.17
C SER A 92 9.18 -6.99 20.17
N LYS A 93 8.79 -7.73 21.22
CA LYS A 93 9.67 -8.23 22.28
C LYS A 93 10.14 -9.68 22.09
N PHE A 94 9.92 -10.28 20.93
CA PHE A 94 10.26 -11.70 20.72
C PHE A 94 11.76 -12.02 20.89
N ASN A 95 12.65 -11.02 20.79
CA ASN A 95 14.09 -11.11 21.02
C ASN A 95 14.53 -10.73 22.47
N VAL A 96 13.58 -10.33 23.32
CA VAL A 96 13.90 -9.93 24.69
C VAL A 96 13.92 -11.17 25.58
N ALA A 97 15.01 -11.38 26.30
CA ALA A 97 15.14 -12.51 27.23
C ALA A 97 14.06 -12.42 28.32
N ASP A 98 13.47 -13.57 28.65
CA ASP A 98 12.42 -13.74 29.68
C ASP A 98 11.16 -12.87 29.46
N ALA A 99 10.96 -12.36 28.24
CA ALA A 99 9.72 -11.68 27.89
C ALA A 99 8.54 -12.63 27.98
N LYS A 100 7.41 -12.11 28.48
CA LYS A 100 6.14 -12.83 28.60
C LYS A 100 5.04 -12.08 27.87
N TYR A 101 3.94 -12.78 27.64
CA TYR A 101 2.75 -12.19 27.06
C TYR A 101 2.38 -10.87 27.77
N ALA A 102 2.17 -9.86 26.97
CA ALA A 102 1.55 -8.60 27.37
C ALA A 102 0.64 -8.16 26.22
N GLU A 103 -0.63 -7.97 26.51
CA GLU A 103 -1.63 -7.69 25.46
C GLU A 103 -1.25 -6.52 24.56
N LYS A 104 -0.68 -5.46 25.14
CA LYS A 104 -0.20 -4.27 24.38
C LYS A 104 0.92 -4.56 23.40
N ASP A 105 1.73 -5.59 23.64
CA ASP A 105 2.87 -5.96 22.80
C ASP A 105 2.56 -7.16 21.89
N SER A 106 1.53 -7.95 22.22
CA SER A 106 1.11 -9.15 21.50
C SER A 106 0.38 -8.81 20.20
N MET A 107 0.47 -9.71 19.22
CA MET A 107 -0.29 -9.63 17.96
C MET A 107 -1.70 -10.19 18.07
N PHE A 108 -2.16 -10.61 19.26
CA PHE A 108 -3.50 -11.14 19.50
C PHE A 108 -4.07 -10.69 20.86
N THR A 109 -5.38 -10.76 20.97
CA THR A 109 -6.11 -10.39 22.19
C THR A 109 -6.02 -11.50 23.23
N LYS A 110 -6.26 -11.17 24.50
CA LYS A 110 -6.31 -12.15 25.63
C LYS A 110 -7.41 -13.20 25.52
N ASN A 111 -8.37 -13.02 24.61
CA ASN A 111 -9.48 -13.97 24.37
C ASN A 111 -9.37 -14.61 22.97
N ALA A 112 -8.20 -14.56 22.33
CA ALA A 112 -8.00 -15.10 20.99
C ALA A 112 -8.13 -16.62 20.94
N THR A 113 -8.47 -17.14 19.78
CA THR A 113 -8.36 -18.56 19.43
C THR A 113 -7.07 -18.79 18.65
N ILE A 114 -6.20 -19.70 19.12
CA ILE A 114 -4.92 -20.01 18.46
C ILE A 114 -4.92 -21.48 18.02
N ILE A 115 -4.93 -21.71 16.71
CA ILE A 115 -4.78 -23.03 16.09
C ILE A 115 -3.28 -23.29 15.92
N ILE A 116 -2.77 -24.41 16.42
CA ILE A 116 -1.35 -24.79 16.35
C ILE A 116 -1.16 -26.12 15.64
N ASP A 117 -0.08 -26.26 14.86
CA ASP A 117 0.38 -27.56 14.32
C ASP A 117 1.23 -28.29 15.37
N THR A 118 0.63 -29.22 16.10
CA THR A 118 1.33 -29.96 17.18
C THR A 118 2.54 -30.77 16.69
N ASP A 119 2.59 -31.14 15.42
CA ASP A 119 3.73 -31.87 14.85
C ASP A 119 4.99 -31.00 14.67
N SER A 120 4.85 -29.68 14.87
CA SER A 120 5.94 -28.68 14.75
C SER A 120 6.33 -28.09 16.11
N PHE A 121 6.19 -28.88 17.20
CA PHE A 121 6.54 -28.51 18.57
C PHE A 121 7.40 -29.58 19.26
N SER A 122 8.22 -30.31 18.51
CA SER A 122 9.22 -31.23 19.08
C SER A 122 10.27 -30.47 19.89
N THR A 123 10.99 -31.16 20.78
CA THR A 123 12.11 -30.56 21.55
C THR A 123 13.08 -29.80 20.63
N GLN A 124 13.39 -30.36 19.45
CA GLN A 124 14.26 -29.70 18.47
C GLN A 124 13.62 -28.42 17.89
N ASP A 125 12.31 -28.36 17.69
CA ASP A 125 11.62 -27.17 17.19
C ASP A 125 11.57 -26.09 18.28
N LEU A 126 11.34 -26.48 19.54
CA LEU A 126 11.39 -25.57 20.68
C LEU A 126 12.79 -24.97 20.87
N GLU A 127 13.85 -25.78 20.76
CA GLU A 127 15.24 -25.31 20.81
C GLU A 127 15.54 -24.28 19.70
N LYS A 128 15.16 -24.57 18.44
CA LYS A 128 15.33 -23.63 17.31
C LYS A 128 14.59 -22.32 17.53
N ALA A 129 13.41 -22.38 18.13
CA ALA A 129 12.61 -21.22 18.50
C ALA A 129 13.07 -20.57 19.83
N GLN A 130 14.20 -21.04 20.40
CA GLN A 130 14.80 -20.51 21.61
C GLN A 130 13.90 -20.56 22.84
N TYR A 131 13.10 -21.65 22.98
CA TYR A 131 12.40 -21.95 24.24
C TYR A 131 13.37 -22.61 25.23
N LYS A 132 13.15 -22.37 26.52
CA LYS A 132 13.94 -22.90 27.63
C LYS A 132 13.31 -24.12 28.27
N THR A 133 12.02 -24.33 28.04
CA THR A 133 11.22 -25.41 28.62
C THR A 133 10.43 -26.15 27.56
N ASP A 134 9.96 -27.37 27.89
CA ASP A 134 9.10 -28.17 27.02
C ASP A 134 7.63 -27.70 27.03
N ASN A 135 7.29 -26.70 27.83
CA ASN A 135 5.96 -26.10 27.86
C ASN A 135 5.99 -24.65 27.37
N PRO A 136 5.86 -24.42 26.03
CA PRO A 136 5.93 -23.09 25.45
C PRO A 136 4.85 -22.14 25.95
N PHE A 137 3.66 -22.63 26.29
CA PHE A 137 2.55 -21.79 26.72
C PHE A 137 2.80 -21.20 28.13
N ALA A 138 3.27 -22.04 29.06
CA ALA A 138 3.64 -21.59 30.39
C ALA A 138 4.87 -20.66 30.37
N GLU A 139 5.87 -20.99 29.53
CA GLU A 139 7.05 -20.12 29.36
C GLU A 139 6.68 -18.73 28.86
N LEU A 140 5.81 -18.67 27.86
CA LEU A 140 5.32 -17.41 27.31
C LEU A 140 4.32 -16.68 28.21
N GLY A 141 3.76 -17.35 29.22
CA GLY A 141 2.73 -16.80 30.12
C GLY A 141 1.44 -16.44 29.37
N ILE A 142 1.04 -17.27 28.40
CA ILE A 142 -0.22 -17.08 27.66
C ILE A 142 -1.39 -17.20 28.66
N PRO A 143 -2.36 -16.25 28.65
CA PRO A 143 -3.50 -16.30 29.57
C PRO A 143 -4.38 -17.52 29.34
N ASP A 144 -4.99 -18.06 30.43
CA ASP A 144 -5.94 -19.16 30.35
C ASP A 144 -7.21 -18.83 29.55
N SER A 145 -7.50 -17.56 29.35
CA SER A 145 -8.61 -17.10 28.50
C SER A 145 -8.36 -17.26 27.00
N VAL A 146 -7.10 -17.47 26.58
CA VAL A 146 -6.75 -17.77 25.19
C VAL A 146 -7.06 -19.23 24.91
N GLN A 147 -7.88 -19.48 23.89
CA GLN A 147 -8.24 -20.83 23.50
C GLN A 147 -7.18 -21.43 22.57
N ILE A 148 -6.42 -22.41 23.06
CA ILE A 148 -5.45 -23.16 22.24
C ILE A 148 -6.16 -24.35 21.62
N VAL A 149 -6.04 -24.49 20.30
CA VAL A 149 -6.60 -25.57 19.49
C VAL A 149 -5.46 -26.40 18.91
N PRO A 150 -5.08 -27.50 19.57
CA PRO A 150 -3.99 -28.36 19.07
C PRO A 150 -4.48 -29.26 17.94
N VAL A 151 -3.81 -29.21 16.78
CA VAL A 151 -4.12 -30.02 15.61
C VAL A 151 -2.84 -30.61 15.04
N PRO A 152 -2.74 -31.93 14.81
CA PRO A 152 -1.57 -32.54 14.16
C PRO A 152 -1.64 -32.36 12.63
N LEU A 153 -1.50 -31.11 12.17
CA LEU A 153 -1.71 -30.68 10.77
C LEU A 153 -0.83 -31.44 9.77
N THR A 154 0.43 -31.64 10.14
CA THR A 154 1.40 -32.35 9.30
C THR A 154 1.05 -33.82 9.13
N MET A 155 0.68 -34.51 10.21
CA MET A 155 0.26 -35.92 10.20
C MET A 155 -1.03 -36.08 9.38
N LEU A 156 -2.05 -35.27 9.66
CA LEU A 156 -3.34 -35.33 8.97
C LEU A 156 -3.22 -35.02 7.46
N THR A 157 -2.35 -34.07 7.08
CA THR A 157 -2.07 -33.79 5.67
C THR A 157 -1.43 -34.98 4.97
N LYS A 158 -0.48 -35.68 5.62
CA LYS A 158 0.13 -36.91 5.09
C LYS A 158 -0.90 -38.02 4.92
N GLU A 159 -1.78 -38.20 5.87
CA GLU A 159 -2.86 -39.20 5.80
C GLU A 159 -3.85 -38.87 4.66
N SER A 160 -4.24 -37.61 4.54
CA SER A 160 -5.11 -37.13 3.44
C SER A 160 -4.55 -37.45 2.06
N LEU A 161 -3.23 -37.40 1.89
CA LEU A 161 -2.57 -37.53 0.59
C LEU A 161 -1.74 -38.80 0.43
N LYS A 162 -1.88 -39.81 1.31
CA LYS A 162 -1.10 -41.05 1.26
C LYS A 162 -1.18 -41.79 -0.07
N ASP A 163 -2.35 -41.73 -0.73
CA ASP A 163 -2.63 -42.43 -2.00
C ASP A 163 -2.54 -41.47 -3.21
N SER A 164 -2.05 -40.23 -3.04
CA SER A 164 -2.04 -39.20 -4.10
C SER A 164 -0.93 -39.39 -5.15
N GLY A 165 0.07 -40.22 -4.87
CA GLY A 165 1.25 -40.38 -5.74
C GLY A 165 2.22 -39.19 -5.69
N LEU A 166 1.99 -38.18 -4.83
CA LEU A 166 2.86 -37.03 -4.66
C LEU A 166 4.08 -37.40 -3.80
N ASP A 167 5.21 -36.73 -4.03
CA ASP A 167 6.37 -36.81 -3.16
C ASP A 167 6.12 -36.15 -1.80
N ASN A 168 6.87 -36.57 -0.78
CA ASN A 168 6.71 -36.08 0.60
C ASN A 168 6.84 -34.54 0.72
N LYS A 169 7.70 -33.91 -0.10
CA LYS A 169 7.90 -32.45 -0.11
C LYS A 169 6.65 -31.72 -0.65
N SER A 170 6.03 -32.27 -1.69
CA SER A 170 4.77 -31.73 -2.27
C SER A 170 3.61 -31.91 -1.30
N ILE A 171 3.52 -33.07 -0.61
CA ILE A 171 2.52 -33.32 0.44
C ILE A 171 2.64 -32.26 1.55
N LEU A 172 3.84 -32.07 2.11
CA LEU A 172 4.07 -31.13 3.20
C LEU A 172 3.76 -29.67 2.84
N LYS A 173 3.88 -29.31 1.56
CA LYS A 173 3.51 -27.97 1.07
C LYS A 173 2.00 -27.72 1.08
N SER A 174 1.18 -28.76 1.19
CA SER A 174 -0.27 -28.63 1.23
C SER A 174 -0.85 -28.49 2.64
N ARG A 175 -0.01 -28.58 3.71
CA ARG A 175 -0.50 -28.52 5.11
C ARG A 175 -1.23 -27.21 5.46
N ASN A 176 -0.84 -26.10 4.80
CA ASN A 176 -1.53 -24.83 4.94
C ASN A 176 -2.99 -24.88 4.44
N MET A 177 -3.32 -25.76 3.49
CA MET A 177 -4.70 -25.95 3.04
C MET A 177 -5.55 -26.68 4.10
N PHE A 178 -4.94 -27.58 4.89
CA PHE A 178 -5.64 -28.18 6.02
C PHE A 178 -6.02 -27.13 7.08
N ALA A 179 -5.07 -26.29 7.45
CA ALA A 179 -5.30 -25.18 8.37
C ALA A 179 -6.37 -24.21 7.84
N LEU A 180 -6.33 -23.90 6.52
CA LEU A 180 -7.36 -23.06 5.88
C LEU A 180 -8.74 -23.74 5.94
N GLY A 181 -8.82 -25.04 5.76
CA GLY A 181 -10.09 -25.81 5.89
C GLY A 181 -10.72 -25.64 7.26
N ILE A 182 -9.91 -25.73 8.34
CA ILE A 182 -10.40 -25.49 9.70
C ILE A 182 -10.88 -24.04 9.88
N VAL A 183 -10.16 -23.06 9.32
CA VAL A 183 -10.58 -21.65 9.38
C VAL A 183 -11.89 -21.44 8.60
N CYS A 184 -12.04 -22.01 7.40
CA CYS A 184 -13.29 -21.95 6.65
C CYS A 184 -14.46 -22.57 7.46
N TRP A 185 -14.24 -23.69 8.16
CA TRP A 185 -15.23 -24.27 9.04
C TRP A 185 -15.60 -23.34 10.21
N LEU A 186 -14.59 -22.73 10.84
CA LEU A 186 -14.79 -21.80 11.96
C LEU A 186 -15.67 -20.59 11.59
N PHE A 187 -15.60 -20.16 10.32
CA PHE A 187 -16.36 -19.02 9.78
C PHE A 187 -17.61 -19.45 8.98
N ASP A 188 -17.96 -20.74 8.96
CA ASP A 188 -19.05 -21.30 8.15
C ASP A 188 -18.93 -20.99 6.65
N GLU A 189 -17.69 -20.86 6.14
CA GLU A 189 -17.42 -20.47 4.77
C GLU A 189 -17.58 -21.62 3.77
N PRO A 190 -18.32 -21.44 2.67
CA PRO A 190 -18.53 -22.49 1.67
C PRO A 190 -17.25 -22.78 0.88
N LEU A 191 -16.90 -24.07 0.71
CA LEU A 191 -15.66 -24.49 0.04
C LEU A 191 -15.70 -24.38 -1.50
N ASP A 192 -16.85 -24.21 -2.13
CA ASP A 192 -16.99 -24.16 -3.60
C ASP A 192 -16.15 -23.01 -4.21
N LYS A 193 -16.13 -21.86 -3.59
CA LYS A 193 -15.33 -20.70 -4.03
C LYS A 193 -13.83 -20.91 -3.79
N ALA A 194 -13.47 -21.50 -2.65
CA ALA A 194 -12.09 -21.85 -2.34
C ALA A 194 -11.55 -22.89 -3.33
N ASN A 195 -12.35 -23.89 -3.68
CA ASN A 195 -12.01 -24.90 -4.69
C ASN A 195 -11.76 -24.26 -6.06
N LYS A 196 -12.65 -23.36 -6.50
CA LYS A 196 -12.46 -22.62 -7.75
C LYS A 196 -11.18 -21.78 -7.75
N PHE A 197 -10.85 -21.13 -6.64
CA PHE A 197 -9.59 -20.41 -6.52
C PHE A 197 -8.38 -21.34 -6.71
N LEU A 198 -8.40 -22.54 -6.13
CA LEU A 198 -7.33 -23.53 -6.28
C LEU A 198 -7.20 -24.01 -7.74
N GLU A 199 -8.32 -24.23 -8.43
CA GLU A 199 -8.35 -24.58 -9.85
C GLU A 199 -7.67 -23.49 -10.70
N ASP A 200 -8.03 -22.24 -10.50
CA ASP A 200 -7.46 -21.11 -11.23
C ASP A 200 -5.98 -20.92 -10.90
N LYS A 201 -5.61 -21.00 -9.64
CA LYS A 201 -4.23 -20.82 -9.16
C LYS A 201 -3.28 -21.89 -9.70
N PHE A 202 -3.71 -23.13 -9.68
CA PHE A 202 -2.90 -24.25 -10.12
C PHE A 202 -3.18 -24.70 -11.57
N LYS A 203 -3.85 -23.87 -12.38
CA LYS A 203 -4.15 -24.15 -13.80
C LYS A 203 -2.93 -24.61 -14.61
N LYS A 204 -1.74 -24.07 -14.31
CA LYS A 204 -0.47 -24.46 -14.96
C LYS A 204 0.16 -25.73 -14.35
N LYS A 205 -0.37 -26.27 -13.26
CA LYS A 205 0.08 -27.47 -12.55
C LYS A 205 -1.13 -28.28 -12.08
N PRO A 206 -1.94 -28.81 -13.02
CA PRO A 206 -3.24 -29.43 -12.72
C PRO A 206 -3.14 -30.60 -11.74
N GLN A 207 -1.99 -31.30 -11.68
CA GLN A 207 -1.73 -32.38 -10.74
C GLN A 207 -1.76 -31.93 -9.25
N LEU A 208 -1.67 -30.63 -8.96
CA LEU A 208 -1.74 -30.11 -7.60
C LEU A 208 -3.17 -29.67 -7.20
N VAL A 209 -4.11 -29.58 -8.13
CA VAL A 209 -5.47 -29.09 -7.87
C VAL A 209 -6.22 -30.04 -6.94
N ALA A 210 -6.46 -31.28 -7.38
CA ALA A 210 -7.22 -32.27 -6.62
C ALA A 210 -6.62 -32.56 -5.22
N PRO A 211 -5.28 -32.72 -5.07
CA PRO A 211 -4.68 -32.90 -3.75
C PRO A 211 -4.93 -31.73 -2.80
N ASN A 212 -4.79 -30.47 -3.25
CA ASN A 212 -5.02 -29.32 -2.40
C ASN A 212 -6.50 -29.16 -2.02
N ILE A 213 -7.43 -29.41 -2.95
CA ILE A 213 -8.87 -29.44 -2.66
C ILE A 213 -9.18 -30.50 -1.61
N LYS A 214 -8.60 -31.71 -1.76
CA LYS A 214 -8.82 -32.79 -0.78
C LYS A 214 -8.37 -32.39 0.61
N VAL A 215 -7.16 -31.86 0.75
CA VAL A 215 -6.61 -31.44 2.05
C VAL A 215 -7.44 -30.31 2.67
N LEU A 216 -7.90 -29.35 1.87
CA LEU A 216 -8.80 -28.28 2.31
C LEU A 216 -10.12 -28.85 2.86
N THR A 217 -10.72 -29.76 2.12
CA THR A 217 -11.98 -30.42 2.49
C THR A 217 -11.82 -31.27 3.76
N ASP A 218 -10.73 -32.03 3.86
CA ASP A 218 -10.44 -32.83 5.04
C ASP A 218 -10.23 -31.96 6.28
N GLY A 219 -9.58 -30.79 6.14
CA GLY A 219 -9.44 -29.79 7.20
C GLY A 219 -10.78 -29.21 7.66
N TYR A 220 -11.69 -28.93 6.73
CA TYR A 220 -13.04 -28.46 7.05
C TYR A 220 -13.82 -29.53 7.85
N HIS A 221 -13.84 -30.76 7.37
CA HIS A 221 -14.53 -31.87 8.07
C HIS A 221 -13.84 -32.28 9.38
N TYR A 222 -12.56 -31.97 9.56
CA TYR A 222 -11.90 -32.18 10.83
C TYR A 222 -12.55 -31.32 11.92
N GLY A 223 -12.90 -30.06 11.62
CA GLY A 223 -13.65 -29.19 12.51
C GLY A 223 -14.98 -29.82 12.94
N ASP A 224 -15.78 -30.31 11.98
CA ASP A 224 -17.06 -30.97 12.24
C ASP A 224 -16.92 -32.22 13.11
N ASN A 225 -15.98 -33.11 12.74
CA ASN A 225 -15.89 -34.46 13.30
C ASN A 225 -15.25 -34.50 14.69
N THR A 226 -14.39 -33.52 15.02
CA THR A 226 -13.68 -33.51 16.31
C THR A 226 -14.40 -32.72 17.38
N ALA A 227 -15.57 -32.13 17.06
CA ALA A 227 -16.34 -31.28 17.96
C ALA A 227 -15.41 -30.29 18.69
N LEU A 228 -14.55 -29.61 17.91
CA LEU A 228 -13.71 -28.56 18.45
C LEU A 228 -14.63 -27.61 19.24
N HIS A 229 -14.46 -27.54 20.56
CA HIS A 229 -15.31 -26.72 21.43
C HIS A 229 -14.99 -25.23 21.20
N ILE A 230 -15.15 -24.78 19.95
CA ILE A 230 -14.93 -23.40 19.49
C ILE A 230 -16.27 -22.88 18.98
N ASN A 231 -16.61 -21.67 19.37
CA ASN A 231 -17.79 -21.01 18.83
C ASN A 231 -17.53 -20.57 17.39
N HIS A 232 -18.41 -20.94 16.46
CA HIS A 232 -18.39 -20.41 15.10
C HIS A 232 -18.50 -18.87 15.11
N ILE A 233 -17.83 -18.27 14.16
CA ILE A 233 -17.80 -16.82 13.97
C ILE A 233 -18.65 -16.51 12.75
N HIS A 234 -19.75 -15.79 12.95
CA HIS A 234 -20.58 -15.31 11.85
C HIS A 234 -20.26 -13.84 11.62
N LEU A 235 -19.90 -13.51 10.38
CA LEU A 235 -19.65 -12.16 9.92
C LEU A 235 -20.92 -11.55 9.33
N GLU A 236 -21.12 -10.26 9.58
CA GLU A 236 -22.13 -9.48 8.88
C GLU A 236 -21.58 -9.03 7.53
N LYS A 237 -22.42 -9.04 6.50
CA LYS A 237 -22.03 -8.55 5.17
C LYS A 237 -22.07 -7.03 5.14
N ALA A 238 -21.19 -6.44 4.33
CA ALA A 238 -21.26 -5.01 4.02
C ALA A 238 -22.61 -4.67 3.40
N VAL A 239 -23.34 -3.73 3.99
CA VAL A 239 -24.76 -3.47 3.66
C VAL A 239 -24.92 -2.45 2.53
N ASP A 240 -24.00 -1.49 2.40
CA ASP A 240 -24.17 -0.32 1.53
C ASP A 240 -23.14 -0.22 0.40
N LEU A 241 -22.67 -1.35 -0.11
CA LEU A 241 -21.74 -1.33 -1.25
C LEU A 241 -22.45 -0.84 -2.52
N PRO A 242 -21.90 0.16 -3.23
CA PRO A 242 -22.43 0.59 -4.53
C PRO A 242 -22.55 -0.58 -5.51
N HIS A 243 -23.60 -0.60 -6.32
CA HIS A 243 -23.80 -1.66 -7.31
C HIS A 243 -22.59 -1.74 -8.27
N GLY A 244 -22.09 -2.96 -8.51
CA GLY A 244 -20.94 -3.18 -9.40
C GLY A 244 -20.31 -4.56 -9.28
N THR A 245 -19.20 -4.75 -9.98
CA THR A 245 -18.38 -5.96 -9.87
C THR A 245 -17.21 -5.67 -8.93
N TYR A 246 -17.01 -6.53 -7.96
CA TYR A 246 -15.98 -6.38 -6.94
C TYR A 246 -14.93 -7.48 -7.00
N THR A 247 -13.72 -7.14 -6.58
CA THR A 247 -12.62 -8.08 -6.36
C THR A 247 -11.71 -7.54 -5.25
N SER A 248 -10.89 -8.38 -4.67
CA SER A 248 -9.76 -7.91 -3.86
C SER A 248 -8.61 -7.47 -4.76
N ILE A 249 -7.96 -6.35 -4.43
CA ILE A 249 -6.82 -5.85 -5.20
C ILE A 249 -5.71 -5.35 -4.30
N ALA A 250 -4.45 -5.70 -4.62
CA ALA A 250 -3.26 -5.14 -3.98
C ALA A 250 -2.91 -3.78 -4.60
N GLY A 251 -2.35 -2.85 -3.80
CA GLY A 251 -2.11 -1.49 -4.27
C GLY A 251 -1.16 -1.38 -5.45
N ASN A 252 -0.09 -2.18 -5.50
CA ASN A 252 0.79 -2.20 -6.68
C ASN A 252 0.05 -2.63 -7.96
N LYS A 253 -0.82 -3.61 -7.84
CA LYS A 253 -1.66 -4.05 -8.97
C LYS A 253 -2.68 -2.98 -9.34
N ALA A 254 -3.32 -2.35 -8.37
CA ALA A 254 -4.24 -1.25 -8.59
C ALA A 254 -3.56 -0.07 -9.29
N THR A 255 -2.35 0.30 -8.86
CA THR A 255 -1.51 1.30 -9.51
C THR A 255 -1.27 0.97 -10.99
N ALA A 256 -0.82 -0.27 -11.28
CA ALA A 256 -0.58 -0.70 -12.67
C ALA A 256 -1.86 -0.59 -13.54
N TRP A 257 -3.00 -1.00 -13.01
CA TRP A 257 -4.28 -0.90 -13.72
C TRP A 257 -4.76 0.55 -13.90
N GLY A 258 -4.48 1.43 -12.95
CA GLY A 258 -4.76 2.87 -13.07
C GLY A 258 -3.97 3.51 -14.21
N LEU A 259 -2.68 3.17 -14.35
CA LEU A 259 -1.83 3.60 -15.46
C LEU A 259 -2.35 3.10 -16.82
N ILE A 260 -2.74 1.81 -16.91
CA ILE A 260 -3.30 1.21 -18.13
C ILE A 260 -4.62 1.92 -18.51
N ALA A 261 -5.50 2.14 -17.55
CA ALA A 261 -6.78 2.82 -17.78
C ALA A 261 -6.57 4.25 -18.28
N ALA A 262 -5.61 4.98 -17.73
CA ALA A 262 -5.24 6.33 -18.16
C ALA A 262 -4.71 6.34 -19.60
N ALA A 263 -3.82 5.41 -19.93
CA ALA A 263 -3.26 5.27 -21.28
C ALA A 263 -4.36 5.00 -22.31
N HIS A 264 -5.27 4.08 -21.98
CA HIS A 264 -6.42 3.78 -22.85
C HIS A 264 -7.34 5.00 -23.01
N LYS A 265 -7.61 5.73 -21.93
CA LYS A 265 -8.52 6.89 -21.93
C LYS A 265 -7.99 8.05 -22.75
N CYS A 266 -6.67 8.29 -22.75
CA CYS A 266 -6.03 9.36 -23.54
C CYS A 266 -5.52 8.90 -24.91
N GLY A 267 -5.66 7.63 -25.27
CA GLY A 267 -5.22 7.09 -26.56
C GLY A 267 -3.70 7.10 -26.77
N LYS A 268 -2.91 7.06 -25.68
CA LYS A 268 -1.45 7.03 -25.73
C LYS A 268 -0.91 5.66 -25.35
N ARG A 269 0.25 5.31 -25.91
CA ARG A 269 0.96 4.11 -25.47
C ARG A 269 1.49 4.32 -24.03
N LEU A 270 1.30 3.32 -23.15
CA LEU A 270 1.90 3.32 -21.82
C LEU A 270 3.34 2.81 -21.89
N PHE A 271 4.28 3.61 -21.39
CA PHE A 271 5.68 3.27 -21.29
C PHE A 271 6.15 3.30 -19.83
N LEU A 272 6.67 2.18 -19.33
CA LEU A 272 7.36 2.10 -18.05
C LEU A 272 8.86 1.93 -18.28
N GLY A 273 9.67 2.90 -17.84
CA GLY A 273 11.13 2.76 -17.72
C GLY A 273 11.52 2.64 -16.25
N SER A 274 11.98 1.47 -15.80
CA SER A 274 12.20 1.23 -14.38
C SER A 274 13.32 0.23 -14.09
N TYR A 275 13.69 0.13 -12.83
CA TYR A 275 14.62 -0.83 -12.27
C TYR A 275 13.94 -1.57 -11.10
N PRO A 276 14.16 -2.89 -10.95
CA PRO A 276 13.53 -3.67 -9.88
C PRO A 276 13.99 -3.22 -8.49
N ILE A 277 13.03 -2.85 -7.66
CA ILE A 277 13.26 -2.49 -6.26
C ILE A 277 12.06 -2.87 -5.39
N THR A 278 12.32 -3.49 -4.22
CA THR A 278 11.28 -3.77 -3.24
C THR A 278 10.81 -2.46 -2.59
N PRO A 279 9.46 -2.21 -2.47
CA PRO A 279 8.36 -3.08 -2.85
C PRO A 279 7.75 -2.78 -4.25
N ALA A 280 8.31 -1.86 -5.04
CA ALA A 280 7.74 -1.34 -6.29
C ALA A 280 7.78 -2.32 -7.48
N THR A 281 8.56 -3.40 -7.40
CA THR A 281 8.79 -4.33 -8.52
C THR A 281 7.51 -4.95 -9.09
N ASP A 282 6.49 -5.17 -8.26
CA ASP A 282 5.26 -5.81 -8.70
C ASP A 282 4.44 -4.94 -9.68
N ILE A 283 4.60 -3.62 -9.64
CA ILE A 283 4.03 -2.73 -10.67
C ILE A 283 4.63 -3.09 -12.04
N MET A 284 5.96 -3.23 -12.10
CA MET A 284 6.67 -3.58 -13.33
C MET A 284 6.26 -4.98 -13.82
N HIS A 285 6.14 -5.96 -12.92
CA HIS A 285 5.72 -7.32 -13.27
C HIS A 285 4.30 -7.37 -13.83
N GLU A 286 3.36 -6.65 -13.21
CA GLU A 286 1.96 -6.59 -13.71
C GLU A 286 1.93 -5.94 -15.10
N LEU A 287 2.61 -4.82 -15.30
CA LEU A 287 2.67 -4.12 -16.59
C LEU A 287 3.37 -4.93 -17.67
N ALA A 288 4.46 -5.63 -17.35
CA ALA A 288 5.18 -6.49 -18.31
C ALA A 288 4.31 -7.65 -18.84
N GLY A 289 3.33 -8.08 -18.05
CA GLY A 289 2.35 -9.07 -18.44
C GLY A 289 1.27 -8.57 -19.41
N ARG A 290 1.18 -7.25 -19.65
CA ARG A 290 0.08 -6.60 -20.41
C ARG A 290 0.50 -6.08 -21.79
N LYS A 291 1.32 -6.83 -22.48
CA LYS A 291 1.72 -6.50 -23.87
C LYS A 291 0.53 -6.45 -24.83
N ASP A 292 -0.48 -7.25 -24.58
CA ASP A 292 -1.76 -7.29 -25.29
C ASP A 292 -2.55 -5.97 -25.20
N MET A 293 -2.27 -5.13 -24.21
CA MET A 293 -2.85 -3.80 -24.01
C MET A 293 -1.94 -2.67 -24.50
N GLY A 294 -0.91 -2.97 -25.30
CA GLY A 294 0.00 -1.98 -25.85
C GLY A 294 1.00 -1.40 -24.83
N VAL A 295 1.18 -2.05 -23.69
CA VAL A 295 2.12 -1.62 -22.65
C VAL A 295 3.54 -1.96 -23.05
N MET A 296 4.44 -0.98 -22.98
CA MET A 296 5.88 -1.15 -23.18
C MET A 296 6.62 -1.00 -21.83
N VAL A 297 7.38 -2.02 -21.49
CA VAL A 297 8.18 -2.03 -20.26
C VAL A 297 9.65 -2.19 -20.61
N VAL A 298 10.48 -1.28 -20.11
CA VAL A 298 11.93 -1.33 -20.21
C VAL A 298 12.49 -1.48 -18.79
N GLN A 299 13.09 -2.64 -18.51
CA GLN A 299 13.89 -2.83 -17.33
C GLN A 299 15.31 -2.36 -17.62
N ALA A 300 15.74 -1.32 -16.93
CA ALA A 300 17.07 -0.75 -17.04
C ALA A 300 18.06 -1.40 -16.04
N GLU A 301 19.33 -1.03 -16.15
CA GLU A 301 20.40 -1.49 -15.26
C GLU A 301 20.41 -0.80 -13.91
N ASP A 302 19.85 0.41 -13.82
CA ASP A 302 19.70 1.20 -12.61
C ASP A 302 18.52 2.20 -12.69
N GLU A 303 18.28 2.92 -11.61
CA GLU A 303 17.20 3.88 -11.46
C GLU A 303 17.35 5.09 -12.39
N ILE A 304 18.58 5.54 -12.65
CA ILE A 304 18.87 6.70 -13.50
C ILE A 304 18.56 6.36 -14.96
N ALA A 305 19.07 5.24 -15.44
CA ALA A 305 18.78 4.73 -16.78
C ALA A 305 17.26 4.51 -16.96
N GLY A 306 16.59 3.94 -15.96
CA GLY A 306 15.15 3.71 -15.98
C GLY A 306 14.35 5.01 -16.21
N VAL A 307 14.56 6.04 -15.39
CA VAL A 307 13.84 7.31 -15.53
C VAL A 307 14.21 8.06 -16.82
N CYS A 308 15.46 7.99 -17.26
CA CYS A 308 15.88 8.64 -18.51
C CYS A 308 15.20 8.02 -19.73
N THR A 309 15.01 6.68 -19.77
CA THR A 309 14.23 6.04 -20.84
C THR A 309 12.77 6.51 -20.83
N ALA A 310 12.16 6.67 -19.65
CA ALA A 310 10.80 7.21 -19.52
C ALA A 310 10.70 8.67 -20.00
N ILE A 311 11.68 9.52 -19.71
CA ILE A 311 11.74 10.91 -20.20
C ILE A 311 11.81 10.92 -21.73
N GLY A 312 12.64 10.05 -22.34
CA GLY A 312 12.72 9.89 -23.78
C GLY A 312 11.39 9.46 -24.41
N ALA A 313 10.69 8.52 -23.80
CA ALA A 313 9.37 8.08 -24.23
C ALA A 313 8.31 9.20 -24.11
N SER A 314 8.34 9.97 -23.01
CA SER A 314 7.48 11.15 -22.85
C SER A 314 7.76 12.19 -23.94
N PHE A 315 9.01 12.48 -24.27
CA PHE A 315 9.36 13.37 -25.39
C PHE A 315 8.80 12.86 -26.71
N ALA A 316 8.82 11.54 -26.93
CA ALA A 316 8.27 10.88 -28.11
C ALA A 316 6.73 10.81 -28.15
N GLY A 317 6.04 11.26 -27.10
CA GLY A 317 4.57 11.36 -27.07
C GLY A 317 3.84 10.24 -26.31
N ASP A 318 4.55 9.36 -25.65
CA ASP A 318 3.97 8.31 -24.82
C ASP A 318 3.48 8.84 -23.45
N LEU A 319 2.55 8.14 -22.84
CA LEU A 319 2.31 8.26 -21.39
C LEU A 319 3.44 7.50 -20.67
N ALA A 320 4.39 8.24 -20.13
CA ALA A 320 5.59 7.68 -19.54
C ALA A 320 5.55 7.66 -18.01
N CYS A 321 6.00 6.57 -17.43
CA CYS A 321 6.13 6.41 -15.97
C CYS A 321 7.41 5.67 -15.58
N THR A 322 7.76 5.82 -14.30
CA THR A 322 8.83 5.06 -13.64
C THR A 322 8.36 4.72 -12.23
N SER A 323 8.70 3.53 -11.74
CA SER A 323 8.40 3.10 -10.38
C SER A 323 9.69 2.93 -9.57
N THR A 324 9.63 3.28 -8.27
CA THR A 324 10.79 3.22 -7.38
C THR A 324 10.37 3.18 -5.92
N SER A 325 11.34 3.33 -5.03
CA SER A 325 11.22 3.54 -3.59
C SER A 325 12.22 4.63 -3.18
N GLY A 326 12.22 5.10 -1.95
CA GLY A 326 13.01 6.23 -1.47
C GLY A 326 14.46 6.31 -1.96
N PRO A 327 15.28 5.23 -1.89
CA PRO A 327 16.65 5.25 -2.42
C PRO A 327 16.71 5.57 -3.91
N GLY A 328 15.79 4.99 -4.70
CA GLY A 328 15.74 5.26 -6.13
C GLY A 328 15.14 6.62 -6.47
N LEU A 329 14.23 7.16 -5.65
CA LEU A 329 13.77 8.55 -5.79
C LEU A 329 14.95 9.52 -5.63
N SER A 330 15.85 9.26 -4.67
CA SER A 330 17.09 10.02 -4.50
C SER A 330 17.95 10.00 -5.76
N LEU A 331 18.16 8.83 -6.35
CA LEU A 331 18.96 8.68 -7.58
C LEU A 331 18.31 9.34 -8.81
N LYS A 332 16.98 9.44 -8.86
CA LYS A 332 16.21 10.04 -9.94
C LYS A 332 16.09 11.56 -9.85
N SER A 333 16.55 12.20 -8.78
CA SER A 333 16.30 13.62 -8.48
C SER A 333 16.70 14.57 -9.62
N GLU A 334 17.88 14.37 -10.22
CA GLU A 334 18.35 15.20 -11.34
C GLU A 334 17.49 14.98 -12.60
N ALA A 335 17.19 13.72 -12.93
CA ALA A 335 16.37 13.40 -14.10
C ALA A 335 14.93 13.93 -13.97
N ILE A 336 14.34 13.94 -12.76
CA ILE A 336 13.05 14.60 -12.50
C ILE A 336 13.20 16.11 -12.74
N GLY A 337 14.33 16.72 -12.32
CA GLY A 337 14.67 18.11 -12.63
C GLY A 337 14.73 18.38 -14.14
N LEU A 338 15.33 17.47 -14.92
CA LEU A 338 15.32 17.55 -16.38
C LEU A 338 13.90 17.51 -16.94
N ALA A 339 13.03 16.65 -16.43
CA ALA A 339 11.63 16.58 -16.88
C ALA A 339 10.86 17.88 -16.54
N VAL A 340 11.12 18.52 -15.39
CA VAL A 340 10.58 19.85 -15.06
C VAL A 340 11.12 20.91 -16.02
N MET A 341 12.42 20.91 -16.30
CA MET A 341 13.06 21.88 -17.18
C MET A 341 12.59 21.74 -18.62
N ALA A 342 12.48 20.52 -19.11
CA ALA A 342 11.98 20.21 -20.45
C ALA A 342 10.44 20.29 -20.54
N GLU A 343 9.76 20.40 -19.40
CA GLU A 343 8.30 20.42 -19.25
C GLU A 343 7.63 19.23 -19.95
N LEU A 344 8.05 18.04 -19.54
CA LEU A 344 7.55 16.78 -20.04
C LEU A 344 6.64 16.11 -19.00
N PRO A 345 5.50 15.55 -19.42
CA PRO A 345 4.65 14.76 -18.51
C PRO A 345 5.38 13.48 -18.11
N LEU A 346 5.50 13.24 -16.82
CA LEU A 346 6.14 12.04 -16.27
C LEU A 346 5.44 11.64 -14.96
N VAL A 347 5.08 10.37 -14.81
CA VAL A 347 4.59 9.85 -13.55
C VAL A 347 5.70 9.09 -12.85
N VAL A 348 6.07 9.54 -11.65
CA VAL A 348 7.06 8.89 -10.79
C VAL A 348 6.31 8.25 -9.63
N ILE A 349 6.29 6.93 -9.57
CA ILE A 349 5.63 6.19 -8.48
C ILE A 349 6.68 5.89 -7.42
N ASP A 350 6.54 6.49 -6.25
CA ASP A 350 7.37 6.23 -5.08
C ASP A 350 6.62 5.35 -4.08
N VAL A 351 7.04 4.08 -4.01
CA VAL A 351 6.51 3.12 -3.04
C VAL A 351 7.44 3.15 -1.82
N GLN A 352 7.10 3.97 -0.84
CA GLN A 352 7.93 4.23 0.33
C GLN A 352 8.17 2.98 1.18
N ARG A 353 9.34 2.91 1.77
CA ARG A 353 9.75 1.87 2.71
C ARG A 353 10.61 2.45 3.82
N GLY A 354 10.82 1.69 4.91
CA GLY A 354 11.70 2.11 5.99
C GLY A 354 13.13 2.37 5.50
N GLY A 355 13.63 3.58 5.75
CA GLY A 355 14.96 4.06 5.39
C GLY A 355 15.90 4.12 6.59
N PRO A 356 17.07 4.79 6.47
CA PRO A 356 17.69 5.27 5.23
C PRO A 356 18.38 4.17 4.40
N SER A 357 18.75 4.48 3.16
CA SER A 357 19.39 3.55 2.22
C SER A 357 18.54 2.28 2.01
N THR A 358 19.11 1.08 2.11
CA THR A 358 18.35 -0.18 2.01
C THR A 358 17.36 -0.34 3.16
N GLY A 359 17.72 0.11 4.36
CA GLY A 359 16.87 0.19 5.54
C GLY A 359 16.09 -1.08 5.84
N LEU A 360 14.77 -0.94 5.88
CA LEU A 360 13.81 -2.01 6.10
C LEU A 360 12.95 -2.22 4.83
N PRO A 361 13.44 -2.96 3.82
CA PRO A 361 12.86 -2.96 2.46
C PRO A 361 11.42 -3.51 2.38
N THR A 362 10.98 -4.27 3.37
CA THR A 362 9.63 -4.86 3.44
C THR A 362 8.73 -4.19 4.46
N LYS A 363 9.16 -3.09 5.07
CA LYS A 363 8.44 -2.38 6.13
C LYS A 363 7.99 -1.00 5.66
N THR A 364 6.85 -0.55 6.17
CA THR A 364 6.22 0.70 5.74
C THR A 364 6.67 1.89 6.58
N GLU A 365 6.93 3.00 5.93
CA GLU A 365 7.13 4.34 6.50
C GLU A 365 6.66 5.40 5.51
N GLN A 366 6.56 6.67 5.94
CA GLN A 366 6.20 7.82 5.11
C GLN A 366 7.34 8.86 5.12
N THR A 367 8.59 8.41 4.91
CA THR A 367 9.79 9.20 5.17
C THR A 367 10.34 9.95 3.96
N ASP A 368 9.73 9.79 2.78
CA ASP A 368 10.21 10.37 1.52
C ASP A 368 9.47 11.68 1.13
N LEU A 369 8.53 12.18 1.96
CA LEU A 369 7.67 13.30 1.62
C LEU A 369 8.44 14.59 1.31
N LEU A 370 9.33 15.04 2.20
CA LEU A 370 10.09 16.28 1.98
C LEU A 370 11.07 16.14 0.81
N GLN A 371 11.60 14.93 0.58
CA GLN A 371 12.39 14.63 -0.61
C GLN A 371 11.53 14.75 -1.88
N ALA A 372 10.31 14.21 -1.88
CA ALA A 372 9.39 14.33 -3.00
C ALA A 372 9.01 15.79 -3.30
N VAL A 373 8.83 16.62 -2.26
CA VAL A 373 8.45 18.02 -2.43
C VAL A 373 9.66 18.90 -2.77
N TYR A 374 10.81 18.74 -2.09
CA TYR A 374 11.95 19.67 -2.15
C TYR A 374 13.28 19.05 -2.58
N GLY A 375 13.38 17.72 -2.72
CA GLY A 375 14.66 17.01 -2.88
C GLY A 375 15.28 17.07 -4.28
N ARG A 376 15.21 18.22 -4.96
CA ARG A 376 15.83 18.45 -6.27
C ARG A 376 16.65 19.73 -6.24
N ASN A 377 17.62 19.86 -7.16
CA ASN A 377 18.38 21.10 -7.30
C ASN A 377 17.56 22.17 -8.03
N GLY A 378 17.83 23.43 -7.73
CA GLY A 378 17.18 24.61 -8.31
C GLY A 378 15.71 24.76 -7.91
N GLU A 379 15.04 25.76 -8.51
CA GLU A 379 13.59 25.96 -8.38
C GLU A 379 12.86 24.95 -9.27
N CYS A 380 12.53 23.82 -8.70
CA CYS A 380 12.07 22.65 -9.41
C CYS A 380 10.71 22.15 -8.90
N PRO A 381 9.60 22.83 -9.26
CA PRO A 381 8.27 22.48 -8.80
C PRO A 381 7.82 21.14 -9.40
N ALA A 382 7.34 20.25 -8.56
CA ALA A 382 6.70 19.00 -8.98
C ALA A 382 5.38 18.81 -8.21
N VAL A 383 4.41 18.17 -8.86
CA VAL A 383 3.18 17.79 -8.19
C VAL A 383 3.42 16.54 -7.34
N VAL A 384 2.91 16.55 -6.11
CA VAL A 384 3.00 15.40 -5.20
C VAL A 384 1.60 15.04 -4.72
N ILE A 385 1.20 13.80 -4.99
CA ILE A 385 -0.06 13.23 -4.52
C ILE A 385 0.20 11.88 -3.85
N ALA A 386 -0.70 11.45 -2.98
CA ALA A 386 -0.56 10.22 -2.22
C ALA A 386 -1.85 9.40 -2.26
N ALA A 387 -1.74 8.09 -2.50
CA ALA A 387 -2.85 7.16 -2.29
C ALA A 387 -3.03 6.85 -0.81
N SER A 388 -4.24 6.49 -0.40
CA SER A 388 -4.58 6.25 1.01
C SER A 388 -5.15 4.86 1.30
N SER A 389 -5.49 4.09 0.27
CA SER A 389 -5.87 2.69 0.39
C SER A 389 -5.35 1.87 -0.78
N SER A 390 -5.24 0.55 -0.61
CA SER A 390 -4.83 -0.34 -1.71
C SER A 390 -5.75 -0.21 -2.93
N ALA A 391 -7.04 -0.07 -2.72
CA ALA A 391 -8.02 0.09 -3.79
C ALA A 391 -7.90 1.44 -4.52
N ASN A 392 -7.71 2.56 -3.79
CA ASN A 392 -7.63 3.87 -4.42
C ASN A 392 -6.25 4.18 -5.05
N CYS A 393 -5.26 3.29 -4.90
CA CYS A 393 -4.03 3.33 -5.71
C CYS A 393 -4.36 3.35 -7.21
N PHE A 394 -5.44 2.70 -7.65
CA PHE A 394 -5.95 2.80 -9.02
C PHE A 394 -6.33 4.24 -9.39
N GLN A 395 -7.15 4.87 -8.56
CA GLN A 395 -7.64 6.23 -8.80
C GLN A 395 -6.50 7.24 -8.82
N PHE A 396 -5.56 7.16 -7.85
CA PHE A 396 -4.46 8.11 -7.78
C PHE A 396 -3.39 7.89 -8.84
N ALA A 397 -3.19 6.66 -9.33
CA ALA A 397 -2.37 6.41 -10.51
C ALA A 397 -3.00 6.99 -11.78
N TYR A 398 -4.31 6.86 -11.94
CA TYR A 398 -5.06 7.50 -13.03
C TYR A 398 -4.97 9.03 -12.95
N GLU A 399 -5.19 9.60 -11.77
CA GLU A 399 -5.14 11.05 -11.52
C GLU A 399 -3.73 11.61 -11.74
N ALA A 400 -2.68 10.90 -11.32
CA ALA A 400 -1.29 11.28 -11.60
C ALA A 400 -1.03 11.42 -13.10
N CYS A 401 -1.52 10.46 -13.89
CA CYS A 401 -1.43 10.51 -15.35
C CYS A 401 -2.20 11.71 -15.93
N LYS A 402 -3.41 11.94 -15.46
CA LYS A 402 -4.25 13.06 -15.90
C LYS A 402 -3.56 14.39 -15.62
N ILE A 403 -3.11 14.61 -14.38
CA ILE A 403 -2.42 15.84 -13.99
C ILE A 403 -1.14 16.03 -14.81
N ALA A 404 -0.33 14.98 -14.99
CA ALA A 404 0.91 15.07 -15.75
C ALA A 404 0.67 15.48 -17.21
N LEU A 405 -0.26 14.82 -17.89
CA LEU A 405 -0.56 15.04 -19.31
C LEU A 405 -1.23 16.39 -19.57
N GLU A 406 -2.15 16.80 -18.71
CA GLU A 406 -2.90 18.04 -18.88
C GLU A 406 -2.10 19.28 -18.47
N ASN A 407 -1.05 19.12 -17.65
CA ASN A 407 -0.26 20.25 -17.16
C ASN A 407 1.22 20.20 -17.58
N MET A 408 1.62 19.24 -18.41
CA MET A 408 3.00 19.12 -18.93
C MET A 408 4.06 19.23 -17.82
N THR A 409 3.95 18.39 -16.79
CA THR A 409 4.80 18.43 -15.60
C THR A 409 4.97 17.05 -14.98
N PRO A 410 6.08 16.76 -14.29
CA PRO A 410 6.20 15.56 -13.50
C PRO A 410 5.20 15.53 -12.34
N VAL A 411 4.66 14.35 -12.07
CA VAL A 411 3.82 14.05 -10.89
C VAL A 411 4.47 12.91 -10.13
N ILE A 412 4.70 13.11 -8.83
CA ILE A 412 5.16 12.07 -7.92
C ILE A 412 3.94 11.51 -7.21
N LEU A 413 3.64 10.25 -7.46
CA LEU A 413 2.61 9.49 -6.76
C LEU A 413 3.28 8.72 -5.61
N MET A 414 2.92 9.06 -4.39
CA MET A 414 3.42 8.40 -3.19
C MET A 414 2.46 7.31 -2.73
N THR A 415 2.98 6.13 -2.55
CA THR A 415 2.37 5.01 -1.85
C THR A 415 3.38 4.50 -0.81
N ASP A 416 3.11 3.37 -0.17
CA ASP A 416 4.08 2.74 0.72
C ASP A 416 3.94 1.21 0.71
N THR A 417 4.81 0.53 1.44
CA THR A 417 4.85 -0.94 1.51
C THR A 417 3.53 -1.55 1.98
N TYR A 418 2.83 -0.89 2.92
CA TYR A 418 1.54 -1.38 3.42
C TYR A 418 0.48 -1.36 2.32
N LEU A 419 0.30 -0.22 1.65
CA LEU A 419 -0.66 -0.11 0.54
C LEU A 419 -0.28 -1.03 -0.62
N ALA A 420 1.01 -1.06 -0.97
CA ALA A 420 1.52 -1.79 -2.12
C ALA A 420 1.21 -3.28 -2.08
N ASN A 421 1.39 -3.91 -0.91
CA ASN A 421 1.25 -5.34 -0.70
C ASN A 421 -0.09 -5.73 -0.06
N GLY A 422 -0.69 -4.84 0.73
CA GLY A 422 -2.01 -5.02 1.31
C GLY A 422 -3.10 -5.08 0.23
N THR A 423 -4.16 -5.81 0.50
CA THR A 423 -5.34 -5.89 -0.38
C THR A 423 -6.55 -5.27 0.29
N GLY A 424 -7.40 -4.64 -0.50
CA GLY A 424 -8.69 -4.13 -0.10
C GLY A 424 -9.77 -4.56 -1.08
N LEU A 425 -11.02 -4.45 -0.68
CA LEU A 425 -12.16 -4.63 -1.58
C LEU A 425 -12.15 -3.49 -2.61
N TRP A 426 -12.29 -3.84 -3.88
CA TRP A 426 -12.25 -2.89 -4.98
C TRP A 426 -13.39 -3.11 -5.97
N ARG A 427 -14.19 -2.06 -6.16
CA ARG A 427 -15.17 -2.01 -7.25
C ARG A 427 -14.44 -1.74 -8.56
N ILE A 428 -14.57 -2.65 -9.52
CA ILE A 428 -13.97 -2.48 -10.85
C ILE A 428 -14.72 -1.36 -11.58
N PRO A 429 -14.08 -0.20 -11.85
CA PRO A 429 -14.75 0.90 -12.52
C PRO A 429 -15.01 0.57 -14.00
N GLN A 430 -16.13 1.05 -14.54
CA GLN A 430 -16.32 1.07 -15.99
C GLN A 430 -15.46 2.18 -16.59
N LEU A 431 -14.84 1.93 -17.74
CA LEU A 431 -13.98 2.92 -18.39
C LEU A 431 -14.74 4.24 -18.70
N ALA A 432 -16.05 4.15 -18.94
CA ALA A 432 -16.90 5.32 -19.16
C ALA A 432 -17.09 6.20 -17.91
N GLU A 433 -16.99 5.63 -16.71
CA GLU A 433 -17.12 6.36 -15.44
C GLU A 433 -15.86 7.20 -15.13
N LEU A 434 -14.72 6.86 -15.74
CA LEU A 434 -13.47 7.57 -15.48
C LEU A 434 -13.49 8.94 -16.16
N PRO A 435 -12.99 10.01 -15.47
CA PRO A 435 -12.87 11.34 -16.05
C PRO A 435 -12.10 11.34 -17.37
N ALA A 436 -12.43 12.23 -18.29
CA ALA A 436 -11.65 12.40 -19.51
C ALA A 436 -10.24 12.90 -19.19
N ILE A 437 -9.26 12.44 -19.95
CA ILE A 437 -7.89 12.97 -19.96
C ILE A 437 -7.69 13.66 -21.30
N GLN A 438 -7.37 14.94 -21.24
CA GLN A 438 -7.12 15.77 -22.42
C GLN A 438 -5.66 16.23 -22.41
N PRO A 439 -4.75 15.45 -23.02
CA PRO A 439 -3.33 15.87 -23.11
C PRO A 439 -3.21 17.23 -23.77
N GLN A 440 -2.31 18.07 -23.27
CA GLN A 440 -2.05 19.36 -23.87
C GLN A 440 -1.58 19.21 -25.31
N GLY A 441 -2.39 19.63 -26.25
CA GLY A 441 -2.07 19.60 -27.68
C GLY A 441 -1.31 20.83 -28.12
N VAL A 442 -0.97 20.89 -29.42
CA VAL A 442 -0.44 22.09 -30.07
C VAL A 442 -1.48 22.63 -31.05
N PRO A 443 -1.86 23.93 -30.96
CA PRO A 443 -2.78 24.56 -31.93
C PRO A 443 -2.27 24.48 -33.35
N ALA A 444 -3.15 24.16 -34.30
CA ALA A 444 -2.80 24.03 -35.73
C ALA A 444 -2.25 25.33 -36.33
N GLU A 445 -2.68 26.46 -35.81
CA GLU A 445 -2.27 27.81 -36.23
C GLU A 445 -0.78 28.08 -35.99
N LEU A 446 -0.16 27.33 -35.09
CA LEU A 446 1.27 27.43 -34.77
C LEU A 446 2.14 26.64 -35.78
N LYS A 447 1.56 25.96 -36.77
CA LYS A 447 2.33 25.24 -37.80
C LYS A 447 3.30 26.19 -38.51
N GLY A 448 4.58 25.83 -38.54
CA GLY A 448 5.67 26.65 -39.13
C GLY A 448 6.13 27.83 -38.25
N GLN A 449 5.48 28.09 -37.12
CA GLN A 449 5.84 29.15 -36.17
C GLN A 449 5.98 28.62 -34.71
N TYR A 450 5.92 27.30 -34.55
CA TYR A 450 5.99 26.69 -33.24
C TYR A 450 7.36 26.92 -32.58
N SER A 451 7.31 27.31 -31.31
CA SER A 451 8.45 27.30 -30.40
C SER A 451 8.14 26.40 -29.22
N VAL A 452 9.13 25.66 -28.76
CA VAL A 452 9.02 24.75 -27.60
C VAL A 452 8.71 25.48 -26.30
N SER A 453 8.84 26.78 -26.23
CA SER A 453 8.51 27.61 -25.05
C SER A 453 7.11 28.19 -25.08
N LEU A 454 6.36 28.06 -26.18
CA LEU A 454 5.01 28.60 -26.28
C LEU A 454 4.05 27.88 -25.34
N ARG A 455 3.19 28.68 -24.69
CA ARG A 455 2.31 28.27 -23.60
C ARG A 455 0.90 28.82 -23.78
N ASP A 456 -0.06 28.18 -23.15
CA ASP A 456 -1.40 28.74 -23.00
C ASP A 456 -1.49 29.78 -21.87
N ALA A 457 -2.71 30.25 -21.58
CA ALA A 457 -2.98 31.22 -20.52
C ALA A 457 -2.66 30.72 -19.11
N ASP A 458 -2.69 29.42 -18.90
CA ASP A 458 -2.37 28.77 -17.62
C ASP A 458 -0.87 28.43 -17.48
N SER A 459 -0.04 28.96 -18.36
CA SER A 459 1.41 28.70 -18.43
C SER A 459 1.76 27.25 -18.79
N ILE A 460 0.84 26.49 -19.38
CA ILE A 460 1.06 25.11 -19.80
C ILE A 460 1.67 25.09 -21.21
N ARG A 461 2.81 24.45 -21.35
CA ARG A 461 3.52 24.32 -22.63
C ARG A 461 2.71 23.51 -23.64
N TYR A 462 2.58 23.97 -24.88
CA TYR A 462 2.02 23.17 -25.96
C TYR A 462 2.92 21.98 -26.29
N TRP A 463 2.31 20.82 -26.50
CA TRP A 463 3.04 19.57 -26.73
C TRP A 463 3.05 19.16 -28.19
N ALA A 464 4.06 19.59 -28.92
CA ALA A 464 4.38 19.02 -30.22
C ALA A 464 5.23 17.75 -30.01
N ILE A 465 4.99 16.74 -30.83
CA ILE A 465 5.64 15.43 -30.78
C ILE A 465 6.59 15.32 -31.99
N PRO A 466 7.80 14.73 -31.84
CA PRO A 466 8.71 14.48 -32.94
C PRO A 466 8.03 13.77 -34.11
N GLY A 467 8.25 14.30 -35.33
CA GLY A 467 7.63 13.80 -36.56
C GLY A 467 6.35 14.54 -36.99
N MET A 468 5.84 15.48 -36.19
CA MET A 468 4.75 16.37 -36.62
C MET A 468 5.28 17.41 -37.57
N GLU A 469 4.83 17.35 -38.86
CA GLU A 469 5.24 18.26 -39.91
C GLU A 469 4.89 19.72 -39.63
N GLY A 470 5.89 20.61 -39.65
CA GLY A 470 5.77 22.04 -39.37
C GLY A 470 5.79 22.39 -37.89
N PHE A 471 6.12 21.40 -37.00
CA PHE A 471 6.32 21.60 -35.59
C PHE A 471 7.70 21.12 -35.12
N GLU A 472 8.66 21.15 -36.04
CA GLU A 472 10.03 20.78 -35.76
C GLU A 472 10.60 21.67 -34.66
N HIS A 473 11.17 21.08 -33.65
CA HIS A 473 11.69 21.81 -32.50
C HIS A 473 12.84 21.06 -31.83
N ARG A 474 13.56 21.79 -31.03
CA ARG A 474 14.60 21.26 -30.13
C ARG A 474 14.18 21.44 -28.69
N ASN A 475 14.09 20.36 -27.94
CA ASN A 475 13.88 20.41 -26.49
C ASN A 475 15.16 19.99 -25.77
N ILE A 476 15.57 20.74 -24.74
CA ILE A 476 16.86 20.60 -24.05
C ILE A 476 16.71 20.89 -22.57
N GLY A 477 17.71 20.48 -21.79
CA GLY A 477 17.78 20.73 -20.35
C GLY A 477 18.38 22.10 -19.96
N LEU A 478 18.80 22.92 -20.95
CA LEU A 478 19.27 24.27 -20.67
C LEU A 478 18.10 25.27 -20.65
N GLU A 479 18.29 26.42 -19.97
CA GLU A 479 17.28 27.48 -19.98
C GLU A 479 17.02 28.03 -21.37
N ARG A 480 15.77 28.29 -21.67
CA ARG A 480 15.28 28.66 -22.99
C ARG A 480 14.62 30.04 -22.97
N ASP A 481 14.74 30.75 -24.05
CA ASP A 481 13.98 31.97 -24.27
C ASP A 481 12.47 31.68 -24.25
N ALA A 482 11.72 32.52 -23.55
CA ALA A 482 10.29 32.35 -23.29
C ALA A 482 9.42 32.41 -24.58
N GLN A 483 9.92 33.02 -25.65
CA GLN A 483 9.21 33.17 -26.92
C GLN A 483 9.81 32.27 -28.01
N GLN A 484 11.13 32.33 -28.17
CA GLN A 484 11.81 31.68 -29.29
C GLN A 484 12.22 30.24 -29.00
N GLY A 485 12.31 29.85 -27.71
CA GLY A 485 12.74 28.50 -27.31
C GLY A 485 14.23 28.21 -27.54
N THR A 486 15.01 29.22 -27.94
CA THR A 486 16.47 29.14 -28.08
C THR A 486 17.16 29.22 -26.73
N ILE A 487 18.42 28.77 -26.63
CA ILE A 487 19.19 28.88 -25.39
C ILE A 487 19.29 30.34 -24.96
N SER A 488 19.01 30.63 -23.69
CA SER A 488 19.05 31.99 -23.16
C SER A 488 19.79 32.01 -21.83
N THR A 489 20.68 32.99 -21.65
CA THR A 489 21.39 33.32 -20.41
C THR A 489 20.93 34.66 -19.83
N ASN A 490 19.86 35.22 -20.40
CA ASN A 490 19.29 36.49 -19.94
C ASN A 490 18.64 36.30 -18.57
N PRO A 491 18.98 37.09 -17.53
CA PRO A 491 18.48 36.92 -16.16
C PRO A 491 16.98 37.16 -16.03
N GLU A 492 16.40 38.13 -16.73
CA GLU A 492 14.96 38.42 -16.71
C GLU A 492 14.16 37.28 -17.34
N ASN A 493 14.70 36.70 -18.41
CA ASN A 493 14.12 35.52 -19.06
C ASN A 493 14.15 34.32 -18.13
N HIS A 494 15.26 34.10 -17.41
CA HIS A 494 15.37 33.02 -16.43
C HIS A 494 14.30 33.14 -15.34
N GLU A 495 14.13 34.31 -14.74
CA GLU A 495 13.08 34.57 -13.75
C GLU A 495 11.68 34.29 -14.35
N THR A 496 11.42 34.75 -15.55
CA THR A 496 10.14 34.52 -16.26
C THR A 496 9.84 33.03 -16.43
N MET A 497 10.82 32.25 -16.85
CA MET A 497 10.66 30.81 -17.06
C MET A 497 10.50 30.03 -15.75
N VAL A 498 11.22 30.40 -14.70
CA VAL A 498 11.06 29.81 -13.35
C VAL A 498 9.64 30.07 -12.84
N ARG A 499 9.17 31.34 -12.92
CA ARG A 499 7.81 31.69 -12.51
C ARG A 499 6.74 30.99 -13.33
N ALA A 500 6.92 30.83 -14.63
CA ALA A 500 5.97 30.12 -15.48
C ALA A 500 5.83 28.64 -15.07
N ARG A 501 6.95 27.96 -14.81
CA ARG A 501 6.94 26.56 -14.31
C ARG A 501 6.25 26.44 -12.95
N GLN A 502 6.47 27.39 -12.03
CA GLN A 502 5.81 27.41 -10.71
C GLN A 502 4.31 27.74 -10.84
N THR A 503 3.94 28.73 -11.67
CA THR A 503 2.56 29.16 -11.88
C THR A 503 1.70 27.98 -12.36
N LYS A 504 2.17 27.24 -13.34
CA LYS A 504 1.49 26.06 -13.88
C LYS A 504 1.19 25.02 -12.79
N VAL A 505 2.14 24.74 -11.88
CA VAL A 505 1.92 23.81 -10.76
C VAL A 505 0.93 24.42 -9.75
N ASN A 506 1.02 25.71 -9.46
CA ASN A 506 0.10 26.38 -8.55
C ASN A 506 -1.34 26.38 -9.06
N GLN A 507 -1.55 26.51 -10.38
CA GLN A 507 -2.89 26.51 -10.99
C GLN A 507 -3.63 25.16 -10.83
N ILE A 508 -2.91 24.07 -10.58
CA ILE A 508 -3.50 22.75 -10.36
C ILE A 508 -4.45 22.78 -9.14
N VAL A 509 -4.22 23.66 -8.18
CA VAL A 509 -5.13 23.84 -7.02
C VAL A 509 -6.59 24.10 -7.44
N ASN A 510 -6.83 24.68 -8.61
CA ASN A 510 -8.17 24.94 -9.13
C ASN A 510 -8.85 23.72 -9.77
N LYS A 511 -8.07 22.63 -9.99
CA LYS A 511 -8.50 21.40 -10.68
C LYS A 511 -8.61 20.20 -9.73
N ILE A 512 -8.14 20.34 -8.50
CA ILE A 512 -8.20 19.31 -7.46
C ILE A 512 -9.32 19.61 -6.46
N PRO A 513 -9.90 18.57 -5.82
CA PRO A 513 -10.97 18.76 -4.86
C PRO A 513 -10.49 19.45 -3.57
N ASP A 514 -11.44 20.09 -2.89
CA ASP A 514 -11.27 20.58 -1.53
C ASP A 514 -11.10 19.40 -0.55
N VAL A 515 -10.26 19.59 0.49
CA VAL A 515 -10.16 18.60 1.57
C VAL A 515 -11.50 18.53 2.31
N GLN A 516 -11.97 17.29 2.51
CA GLN A 516 -13.20 17.02 3.24
C GLN A 516 -12.90 16.69 4.70
N VAL A 517 -13.77 17.16 5.59
CA VAL A 517 -13.70 16.79 7.01
C VAL A 517 -14.61 15.60 7.24
N GLN A 518 -14.04 14.54 7.78
CA GLN A 518 -14.73 13.31 8.18
C GLN A 518 -14.91 13.29 9.70
N GLY A 519 -15.74 12.37 10.21
CA GLY A 519 -16.03 12.23 11.64
C GLY A 519 -16.82 13.41 12.21
N ASN A 520 -16.59 13.75 13.48
CA ASN A 520 -17.33 14.82 14.17
C ASN A 520 -16.76 16.22 13.84
N ALA A 521 -17.28 16.85 12.81
CA ALA A 521 -16.88 18.20 12.38
C ALA A 521 -17.11 19.31 13.43
N GLN A 522 -17.89 19.05 14.50
CA GLN A 522 -18.15 19.99 15.60
C GLN A 522 -17.18 19.83 16.77
N SER A 523 -16.26 18.89 16.71
CA SER A 523 -15.22 18.69 17.72
C SER A 523 -14.25 19.86 17.76
N ASP A 524 -13.68 20.15 18.94
CA ASP A 524 -12.56 21.08 19.07
C ASP A 524 -11.22 20.51 18.56
N THR A 525 -11.14 19.20 18.32
CA THR A 525 -9.94 18.47 17.91
C THR A 525 -10.03 18.02 16.46
N LEU A 526 -9.00 18.34 15.67
CA LEU A 526 -8.80 17.86 14.31
C LEU A 526 -7.59 16.93 14.27
N LEU A 527 -7.78 15.71 13.82
CA LEU A 527 -6.68 14.84 13.38
C LEU A 527 -6.35 15.15 11.93
N ILE A 528 -5.07 15.17 11.61
CA ILE A 528 -4.58 15.34 10.23
C ILE A 528 -3.67 14.17 9.89
N GLY A 529 -3.88 13.59 8.70
CA GLY A 529 -3.01 12.59 8.13
C GLY A 529 -2.93 12.68 6.62
N TRP A 530 -2.08 11.83 6.03
CA TRP A 530 -1.91 11.71 4.60
C TRP A 530 -1.51 10.28 4.22
N GLY A 531 -1.64 9.92 2.94
CA GLY A 531 -1.21 8.61 2.47
C GLY A 531 -1.90 7.45 3.20
N SER A 532 -1.17 6.40 3.52
CA SER A 532 -1.69 5.15 4.10
C SER A 532 -2.28 5.24 5.51
N THR A 533 -2.22 6.40 6.15
CA THR A 533 -2.74 6.58 7.51
C THR A 533 -4.26 6.75 7.57
N GLU A 534 -4.95 6.91 6.43
CA GLU A 534 -6.40 7.25 6.38
C GLU A 534 -7.25 6.32 7.22
N GLY A 535 -7.23 5.02 6.96
CA GLY A 535 -8.09 4.07 7.65
C GLY A 535 -7.85 4.01 9.16
N HIS A 536 -6.59 4.11 9.59
CA HIS A 536 -6.23 4.09 11.02
C HIS A 536 -6.71 5.36 11.72
N LEU A 537 -6.57 6.52 11.06
CA LEU A 537 -7.03 7.79 11.61
C LEU A 537 -8.56 7.91 11.58
N HIS A 538 -9.23 7.31 10.59
CA HIS A 538 -10.68 7.23 10.55
C HIS A 538 -11.21 6.46 11.76
N ALA A 539 -10.72 5.24 11.98
CA ALA A 539 -11.11 4.43 13.13
C ALA A 539 -10.81 5.12 14.48
N ALA A 540 -9.64 5.79 14.58
CA ALA A 540 -9.29 6.55 15.79
C ALA A 540 -10.18 7.79 15.98
N ALA A 541 -10.54 8.50 14.91
CA ALA A 541 -11.42 9.66 14.97
C ALA A 541 -12.83 9.28 15.42
N ASP A 542 -13.35 8.14 14.97
CA ASP A 542 -14.64 7.61 15.38
C ASP A 542 -14.64 7.25 16.87
N GLU A 543 -13.60 6.54 17.35
CA GLU A 543 -13.48 6.20 18.78
C GLU A 543 -13.33 7.44 19.68
N LEU A 544 -12.59 8.45 19.20
CA LEU A 544 -12.38 9.70 19.91
C LEU A 544 -13.54 10.70 19.75
N ASN A 545 -14.49 10.42 18.86
CA ASN A 545 -15.55 11.34 18.44
C ASN A 545 -14.98 12.72 18.05
N CYS A 546 -13.94 12.73 17.20
CA CYS A 546 -13.29 13.95 16.73
C CYS A 546 -13.32 14.09 15.20
N ALA A 547 -12.82 15.22 14.69
CA ALA A 547 -12.74 15.52 13.26
C ALA A 547 -11.46 14.93 12.66
N LEU A 548 -11.52 14.53 11.39
CA LEU A 548 -10.38 14.09 10.59
C LEU A 548 -10.33 14.86 9.26
N ALA A 549 -9.17 15.43 8.93
CA ALA A 549 -8.84 15.93 7.60
C ALA A 549 -7.68 15.09 7.03
N HIS A 550 -7.97 14.30 6.00
CA HIS A 550 -6.97 13.46 5.35
C HIS A 550 -6.57 14.02 3.99
N PHE A 551 -5.26 14.00 3.67
CA PHE A 551 -4.71 14.64 2.49
C PHE A 551 -4.17 13.61 1.49
N ASN A 552 -4.71 13.68 0.27
CA ASN A 552 -4.18 12.95 -0.89
C ASN A 552 -3.39 13.87 -1.83
N TYR A 553 -3.67 15.17 -1.83
CA TYR A 553 -2.95 16.17 -2.60
C TYR A 553 -2.03 16.96 -1.66
N ILE A 554 -0.73 16.83 -1.88
CA ILE A 554 0.30 17.35 -0.98
C ILE A 554 0.97 18.61 -1.54
N ASN A 555 1.24 18.62 -2.85
CA ASN A 555 1.79 19.79 -3.54
C ASN A 555 1.20 19.90 -4.96
N PRO A 556 0.33 20.88 -5.23
CA PRO A 556 -0.20 21.87 -4.28
C PRO A 556 -1.20 21.25 -3.28
N LEU A 557 -1.32 21.87 -2.11
CA LEU A 557 -2.39 21.55 -1.15
C LEU A 557 -3.75 22.05 -1.69
N PRO A 558 -4.87 21.42 -1.32
CA PRO A 558 -6.21 21.93 -1.61
C PRO A 558 -6.42 23.37 -1.12
N LYS A 559 -7.18 24.17 -1.89
CA LYS A 559 -7.32 25.62 -1.63
C LYS A 559 -7.93 25.93 -0.26
N ASN A 560 -8.81 25.07 0.26
CA ASN A 560 -9.49 25.25 1.54
C ASN A 560 -8.66 24.78 2.76
N THR A 561 -7.44 24.31 2.58
CA THR A 561 -6.60 23.71 3.64
C THR A 561 -6.47 24.60 4.86
N ALA A 562 -6.10 25.86 4.68
CA ALA A 562 -5.90 26.80 5.81
C ALA A 562 -7.22 27.09 6.52
N ASP A 563 -8.32 27.24 5.77
CA ASP A 563 -9.64 27.54 6.32
C ASP A 563 -10.19 26.37 7.14
N VAL A 564 -9.97 25.13 6.69
CA VAL A 564 -10.36 23.94 7.44
C VAL A 564 -9.56 23.86 8.74
N ILE A 565 -8.24 23.98 8.68
CA ILE A 565 -7.35 23.83 9.84
C ILE A 565 -7.66 24.88 10.93
N ARG A 566 -7.90 26.15 10.55
CA ARG A 566 -8.17 27.25 11.47
C ARG A 566 -9.48 27.16 12.24
N ARG A 567 -10.40 26.28 11.84
CA ARG A 567 -11.68 26.07 12.56
C ARG A 567 -11.49 25.37 13.90
N TYR A 568 -10.38 24.65 14.09
CA TYR A 568 -10.18 23.77 15.23
C TYR A 568 -9.19 24.37 16.23
N LYS A 569 -9.47 24.17 17.51
CA LYS A 569 -8.62 24.66 18.61
C LYS A 569 -7.38 23.79 18.81
N LYS A 570 -7.51 22.49 18.52
CA LYS A 570 -6.47 21.48 18.70
C LYS A 570 -6.26 20.74 17.39
N VAL A 571 -5.09 20.91 16.80
CA VAL A 571 -4.73 20.29 15.53
C VAL A 571 -3.57 19.32 15.75
N ILE A 572 -3.78 18.04 15.47
CA ILE A 572 -2.81 16.96 15.71
C ILE A 572 -2.49 16.29 14.40
N VAL A 573 -1.25 16.39 13.94
CA VAL A 573 -0.76 15.73 12.73
C VAL A 573 -0.17 14.38 13.10
N CYS A 574 -0.65 13.31 12.45
CA CYS A 574 -0.25 11.93 12.71
C CYS A 574 0.47 11.37 11.48
N GLU A 575 1.75 10.96 11.65
CA GLU A 575 2.61 10.56 10.54
C GLU A 575 3.50 9.36 10.87
N LEU A 576 3.79 8.53 9.88
CA LEU A 576 4.79 7.45 9.97
C LEU A 576 6.21 7.95 9.62
N ASN A 577 6.58 9.11 10.20
CA ASN A 577 7.86 9.78 10.08
C ASN A 577 8.05 10.78 11.23
N THR A 578 9.09 11.61 11.19
CA THR A 578 9.41 12.60 12.25
C THR A 578 8.68 13.94 12.12
N GLY A 579 7.55 14.03 11.40
CA GLY A 579 6.77 15.27 11.26
C GLY A 579 7.05 16.03 9.97
N GLN A 580 7.21 15.34 8.86
CA GLN A 580 7.50 15.95 7.56
C GLN A 580 6.29 16.72 7.02
N PHE A 581 5.09 16.18 7.12
CA PHE A 581 3.87 16.88 6.69
C PHE A 581 3.51 18.02 7.66
N ALA A 582 3.69 17.81 8.96
CA ALA A 582 3.55 18.89 9.95
C ALA A 582 4.49 20.06 9.65
N THR A 583 5.72 19.79 9.21
CA THR A 583 6.69 20.81 8.79
C THR A 583 6.20 21.57 7.54
N LEU A 584 5.67 20.84 6.56
CA LEU A 584 5.08 21.45 5.37
C LEU A 584 3.88 22.32 5.73
N LEU A 585 2.95 21.82 6.56
CA LEU A 585 1.78 22.59 7.00
C LEU A 585 2.14 23.85 7.77
N ARG A 586 3.15 23.81 8.65
CA ARG A 586 3.66 25.01 9.36
C ARG A 586 4.17 26.08 8.40
N SER A 587 4.78 25.68 7.28
CA SER A 587 5.21 26.64 6.25
C SER A 587 4.04 27.31 5.51
N LYS A 588 2.87 26.66 5.48
CA LYS A 588 1.67 27.13 4.74
C LYS A 588 0.63 27.80 5.64
N VAL A 589 0.54 27.38 6.91
CA VAL A 589 -0.40 27.89 7.92
C VAL A 589 0.39 28.19 9.21
N PRO A 590 1.27 29.21 9.22
CA PRO A 590 2.22 29.48 10.30
C PRO A 590 1.59 29.97 11.60
N ASP A 591 0.35 30.38 11.57
CA ASP A 591 -0.44 30.91 12.69
C ASP A 591 -1.11 29.81 13.53
N VAL A 592 -0.98 28.54 13.18
CA VAL A 592 -1.56 27.40 13.89
C VAL A 592 -0.49 26.61 14.63
N ASP A 593 -0.76 26.29 15.90
CA ASP A 593 0.09 25.40 16.71
C ASP A 593 -0.23 23.92 16.44
N PHE A 594 0.53 23.31 15.54
CA PHE A 594 0.40 21.90 15.20
C PHE A 594 1.06 21.02 16.27
N LYS A 595 0.26 20.21 16.95
CA LYS A 595 0.75 19.08 17.74
C LYS A 595 1.02 17.89 16.81
N GLN A 596 1.78 16.92 17.29
CA GLN A 596 2.19 15.79 16.46
C GLN A 596 2.10 14.48 17.22
N TYR A 597 1.69 13.44 16.50
CA TYR A 597 1.90 12.05 16.88
C TYR A 597 2.67 11.36 15.75
N ASN A 598 3.88 10.92 16.05
CA ASN A 598 4.81 10.37 15.07
C ASN A 598 5.24 8.96 15.49
N GLU A 599 5.22 8.01 14.55
CA GLU A 599 5.81 6.68 14.72
C GLU A 599 6.79 6.38 13.58
N ILE A 600 7.89 5.70 13.89
CA ILE A 600 8.89 5.26 12.92
C ILE A 600 9.26 3.83 13.30
N MET A 601 8.33 2.91 13.10
CA MET A 601 8.45 1.52 13.55
C MET A 601 8.49 0.51 12.39
N GLY A 602 8.43 1.00 11.15
CA GLY A 602 8.34 0.13 9.99
C GLY A 602 7.02 -0.63 9.88
N GLN A 603 5.96 -0.13 10.52
CA GLN A 603 4.63 -0.73 10.55
C GLN A 603 3.54 0.33 10.38
N PRO A 604 2.34 -0.03 9.91
CA PRO A 604 1.18 0.85 9.99
C PRO A 604 0.89 1.24 11.45
N PHE A 605 0.17 2.32 11.65
CA PHE A 605 -0.32 2.69 12.98
C PHE A 605 -1.15 1.57 13.62
N ALA A 606 -1.13 1.50 14.96
CA ALA A 606 -2.19 0.85 15.71
C ALA A 606 -3.21 1.89 16.17
N VAL A 607 -4.50 1.61 15.98
CA VAL A 607 -5.58 2.53 16.35
C VAL A 607 -5.55 2.85 17.85
N GLU A 608 -5.39 1.82 18.68
CA GLU A 608 -5.25 1.96 20.14
C GLU A 608 -4.14 2.97 20.53
N ARG A 609 -2.99 2.93 19.85
CA ARG A 609 -1.87 3.84 20.15
C ARG A 609 -2.16 5.28 19.73
N ILE A 610 -2.84 5.49 18.60
CA ILE A 610 -3.28 6.84 18.20
C ILE A 610 -4.23 7.40 19.25
N VAL A 611 -5.23 6.62 19.67
CA VAL A 611 -6.24 7.01 20.66
C VAL A 611 -5.59 7.42 21.98
N ASP A 612 -4.67 6.62 22.50
CA ASP A 612 -3.95 6.89 23.74
C ASP A 612 -3.07 8.16 23.65
N ALA A 613 -2.37 8.32 22.54
CA ALA A 613 -1.54 9.50 22.30
C ALA A 613 -2.38 10.78 22.22
N VAL A 614 -3.50 10.75 21.49
CA VAL A 614 -4.39 11.91 21.36
C VAL A 614 -5.04 12.26 22.70
N LYS A 615 -5.47 11.28 23.51
CA LYS A 615 -5.96 11.51 24.87
C LYS A 615 -4.90 12.18 25.73
N THR A 616 -3.65 11.72 25.66
CA THR A 616 -2.52 12.29 26.40
C THR A 616 -2.23 13.74 26.00
N ILE A 617 -2.16 14.03 24.69
CA ILE A 617 -1.96 15.39 24.16
C ILE A 617 -3.09 16.31 24.60
N ASN A 618 -4.34 15.84 24.55
CA ASN A 618 -5.50 16.62 24.99
C ASN A 618 -5.49 16.94 26.48
N CYS A 619 -5.04 16.01 27.33
CA CYS A 619 -4.88 16.26 28.77
C CYS A 619 -3.81 17.31 29.07
N GLN A 620 -2.65 17.26 28.40
CA GLN A 620 -1.58 18.25 28.54
C GLN A 620 -2.03 19.66 28.16
N LEU A 621 -2.81 19.79 27.10
CA LEU A 621 -3.37 21.07 26.67
C LEU A 621 -4.43 21.64 27.64
N SER A 622 -5.13 20.78 28.37
CA SER A 622 -6.14 21.18 29.37
C SER A 622 -5.54 21.66 30.69
N THR A 623 -4.28 21.30 30.98
CA THR A 623 -3.56 21.71 32.20
C THR A 623 -2.80 23.01 32.06
N ILE A 624 -2.66 23.55 30.85
CA ILE A 624 -1.93 24.80 30.54
C ILE A 624 -2.91 26.00 30.45
N ASN A 625 -4.21 25.74 30.32
CA ASN A 625 -5.29 26.72 30.34
C ASN A 625 -5.95 26.80 31.74
#